data_2cda7dbd46d19744e7cd24a86f604ae8
#
_entry.id   2cda7dbd46d19744e7cd24a86f604ae8
#
_cell.length_a   1.000
_cell.length_b   1.000
_cell.length_c   1.000
_cell.angle_alpha   90.00
_cell.angle_beta   90.00
_cell.angle_gamma   90.00
#
_symmetry.space_group_name_H-M   'P 1'
#
loop_
_entity.id
_entity.type
_entity.pdbx_description
1 polymer ?
#
loop_
_entity_poly.entity_id
_entity_poly.type
_entity_poly.pdbx_seq_one_letter_code
_entity_poly.pdbx_strand_id
1 'polypeptide(L)'
;MKNGRVYLIGNNKKFIEQKKINIQQNVPFVFGNFSIEEFLILQNNLRSNGFNLDEIKSYYYFKSSRWDLNKEDNITIKLPFSNYEQSLKQYKILENEGKIYKNSIVDLRVPKKIIISYK
;
A
#
# COMPACT_ATOMS: atom_id res chain seq x y z
N MET A 1 -18.24 -3.54 8.89
CA MET A 1 -16.88 -4.08 8.91
C MET A 1 -16.63 -5.03 7.76
N LYS A 2 -15.46 -5.01 7.24
CA LYS A 2 -15.12 -5.85 6.08
C LYS A 2 -14.87 -7.30 6.45
N ASN A 3 -14.61 -7.61 7.72
CA ASN A 3 -14.54 -8.96 8.29
C ASN A 3 -13.71 -9.96 7.47
N GLY A 4 -12.60 -9.52 6.95
CA GLY A 4 -11.75 -10.39 6.16
C GLY A 4 -12.22 -10.61 4.73
N ARG A 5 -13.34 -10.03 4.33
CA ARG A 5 -13.76 -10.08 2.94
C ARG A 5 -12.76 -9.30 2.08
N VAL A 6 -12.63 -9.75 0.85
CA VAL A 6 -11.77 -9.08 -0.12
C VAL A 6 -12.66 -8.17 -0.97
N TYR A 7 -12.27 -6.91 -1.08
CA TYR A 7 -12.96 -5.95 -1.93
C TYR A 7 -12.01 -5.40 -2.97
N LEU A 8 -12.57 -5.11 -4.14
CA LEU A 8 -11.84 -4.39 -5.18
C LEU A 8 -12.39 -2.97 -5.22
N ILE A 9 -11.50 -2.00 -5.31
CA ILE A 9 -11.88 -0.60 -5.32
C ILE A 9 -11.59 -0.03 -6.69
N GLY A 10 -12.64 0.45 -7.36
CA GLY A 10 -12.51 1.08 -8.65
C GLY A 10 -12.24 2.57 -8.54
N ASN A 11 -12.04 3.20 -9.70
CA ASN A 11 -11.71 4.61 -9.79
C ASN A 11 -12.83 5.54 -9.33
N ASN A 12 -14.05 5.03 -9.28
CA ASN A 12 -15.22 5.83 -8.90
C ASN A 12 -15.49 5.81 -7.41
N LYS A 13 -14.56 5.34 -6.61
CA LYS A 13 -14.65 5.31 -5.14
C LYS A 13 -15.72 4.36 -4.61
N LYS A 14 -16.08 3.36 -5.37
CA LYS A 14 -17.07 2.36 -4.92
C LYS A 14 -16.39 1.08 -4.54
N PHE A 15 -16.92 0.43 -3.49
CA PHE A 15 -16.50 -0.92 -3.13
C PHE A 15 -17.29 -1.90 -3.98
N ILE A 16 -16.58 -2.85 -4.57
CA ILE A 16 -17.18 -3.86 -5.43
C ILE A 16 -16.72 -5.22 -4.92
N GLU A 17 -17.66 -6.14 -4.74
CA GLU A 17 -17.31 -7.49 -4.33
C GLU A 17 -16.53 -8.18 -5.44
N GLN A 18 -15.47 -8.86 -5.06
CA GLN A 18 -14.55 -9.48 -6.01
C GLN A 18 -15.26 -10.40 -6.99
N LYS A 19 -16.21 -11.19 -6.52
CA LYS A 19 -16.91 -12.15 -7.37
C LYS A 19 -17.73 -11.51 -8.49
N LYS A 20 -17.96 -10.23 -8.44
CA LYS A 20 -18.75 -9.51 -9.43
C LYS A 20 -17.90 -8.77 -10.44
N ILE A 21 -16.60 -8.87 -10.35
CA ILE A 21 -15.69 -8.09 -11.16
C ILE A 21 -15.03 -8.96 -12.20
N ASN A 22 -14.94 -8.43 -13.39
CA ASN A 22 -14.09 -8.98 -14.41
C ASN A 22 -12.65 -8.56 -14.10
N ILE A 23 -11.82 -9.52 -13.73
CA ILE A 23 -10.50 -9.26 -13.16
C ILE A 23 -9.45 -8.92 -14.20
N GLN A 24 -9.83 -8.50 -15.37
CA GLN A 24 -8.85 -8.14 -16.39
C GLN A 24 -8.25 -6.76 -16.16
N GLN A 25 -8.81 -5.98 -15.25
CA GLN A 25 -8.30 -4.66 -14.93
C GLN A 25 -7.37 -4.71 -13.74
N ASN A 26 -6.41 -3.79 -13.72
CA ASN A 26 -5.47 -3.64 -12.62
C ASN A 26 -6.13 -2.98 -11.41
N VAL A 27 -7.00 -3.72 -10.74
CA VAL A 27 -7.68 -3.24 -9.56
C VAL A 27 -7.02 -3.88 -8.34
N PRO A 28 -6.55 -3.10 -7.38
CA PRO A 28 -5.87 -3.65 -6.22
C PRO A 28 -6.84 -4.35 -5.27
N PHE A 29 -6.32 -5.30 -4.51
CA PHE A 29 -7.05 -5.89 -3.40
C PHE A 29 -6.83 -5.05 -2.17
N VAL A 30 -7.88 -4.82 -1.39
CA VAL A 30 -7.79 -4.02 -0.17
C VAL A 30 -8.41 -4.81 0.97
N PHE A 31 -7.64 -5.01 2.02
CA PHE A 31 -8.02 -5.84 3.16
C PHE A 31 -8.10 -5.00 4.43
N GLY A 32 -8.99 -5.36 5.31
CA GLY A 32 -9.09 -4.75 6.62
C GLY A 32 -10.33 -3.90 6.81
N ASN A 33 -10.46 -3.34 7.99
CA ASN A 33 -11.60 -2.50 8.36
C ASN A 33 -11.22 -1.01 8.23
N PHE A 34 -11.15 -0.55 6.99
CA PHE A 34 -10.72 0.80 6.66
C PHE A 34 -11.91 1.65 6.20
N SER A 35 -11.75 2.98 6.26
CA SER A 35 -12.70 3.88 5.62
C SER A 35 -12.22 4.20 4.21
N ILE A 36 -13.18 4.52 3.33
CA ILE A 36 -12.82 4.90 1.96
C ILE A 36 -11.97 6.18 1.97
N GLU A 37 -12.23 7.07 2.91
CA GLU A 37 -11.47 8.33 3.02
C GLU A 37 -10.01 8.07 3.35
N GLU A 38 -9.75 7.19 4.32
CA GLU A 38 -8.38 6.82 4.67
C GLU A 38 -7.64 6.21 3.51
N PHE A 39 -8.30 5.37 2.74
CA PHE A 39 -7.70 4.74 1.58
C PHE A 39 -7.37 5.79 0.51
N LEU A 40 -8.27 6.73 0.26
CA LEU A 40 -8.04 7.78 -0.73
C LEU A 40 -6.93 8.73 -0.33
N ILE A 41 -6.84 9.04 0.95
CA ILE A 41 -5.72 9.84 1.46
C ILE A 41 -4.39 9.13 1.21
N LEU A 42 -4.35 7.84 1.47
CA LEU A 42 -3.15 7.06 1.20
C LEU A 42 -2.80 7.09 -0.28
N GLN A 43 -3.76 6.87 -1.16
CA GLN A 43 -3.51 6.89 -2.60
C GLN A 43 -3.01 8.25 -3.08
N ASN A 44 -3.57 9.34 -2.54
CA ASN A 44 -3.11 10.67 -2.88
C ASN A 44 -1.66 10.90 -2.46
N ASN A 45 -1.31 10.43 -1.27
CA ASN A 45 0.07 10.54 -0.80
C ASN A 45 1.03 9.72 -1.63
N LEU A 46 0.60 8.55 -2.07
CA LEU A 46 1.42 7.72 -2.95
C LEU A 46 1.67 8.42 -4.29
N ARG A 47 0.62 8.94 -4.91
CA ARG A 47 0.76 9.66 -6.18
C ARG A 47 1.66 10.89 -6.02
N SER A 48 1.47 11.65 -4.96
CA SER A 48 2.24 12.87 -4.72
C SER A 48 3.72 12.58 -4.55
N ASN A 49 4.07 11.38 -4.14
CA ASN A 49 5.45 10.98 -3.95
C ASN A 49 6.00 10.14 -5.10
N GLY A 50 5.32 10.13 -6.22
CA GLY A 50 5.83 9.50 -7.43
C GLY A 50 5.57 8.01 -7.54
N PHE A 51 4.68 7.45 -6.74
CA PHE A 51 4.34 6.04 -6.86
C PHE A 51 3.36 5.82 -8.01
N ASN A 52 3.61 4.76 -8.76
CA ASN A 52 2.65 4.29 -9.75
C ASN A 52 1.71 3.31 -9.05
N LEU A 53 0.44 3.68 -8.90
CA LEU A 53 -0.51 2.86 -8.18
C LEU A 53 -0.75 1.50 -8.83
N ASP A 54 -0.53 1.39 -10.13
CA ASP A 54 -0.66 0.11 -10.83
C ASP A 54 0.35 -0.93 -10.36
N GLU A 55 1.43 -0.50 -9.73
CA GLU A 55 2.44 -1.39 -9.21
C GLU A 55 2.08 -1.94 -7.83
N ILE A 56 1.06 -1.39 -7.18
CA ILE A 56 0.65 -1.85 -5.86
C ILE A 56 -0.44 -2.89 -6.03
N LYS A 57 -0.14 -4.11 -5.62
CA LYS A 57 -1.03 -5.26 -5.80
C LYS A 57 -2.09 -5.35 -4.72
N SER A 58 -1.74 -5.02 -3.50
CA SER A 58 -2.67 -5.10 -2.39
C SER A 58 -2.31 -4.11 -1.28
N TYR A 59 -3.34 -3.79 -0.50
CA TYR A 59 -3.25 -2.88 0.64
C TYR A 59 -3.83 -3.63 1.84
N TYR A 60 -3.17 -3.52 2.99
CA TYR A 60 -3.64 -4.14 4.22
C TYR A 60 -3.75 -3.08 5.29
N TYR A 61 -4.95 -2.91 5.83
CA TYR A 61 -5.19 -1.95 6.90
C TYR A 61 -5.33 -2.67 8.23
N PHE A 62 -4.57 -2.24 9.22
CA PHE A 62 -4.54 -2.87 10.54
C PHE A 62 -5.29 -2.03 11.56
N LYS A 63 -5.71 -2.67 12.67
CA LYS A 63 -6.42 -1.99 13.74
C LYS A 63 -5.64 -0.84 14.36
N SER A 64 -4.34 -0.85 14.24
CA SER A 64 -3.46 0.22 14.72
C SER A 64 -3.47 1.44 13.79
N SER A 65 -4.41 1.51 12.87
CA SER A 65 -4.52 2.58 11.87
C SER A 65 -3.32 2.67 10.95
N ARG A 66 -2.75 1.55 10.60
CA ARG A 66 -1.52 1.46 9.84
C ARG A 66 -1.76 0.66 8.56
N TRP A 67 -1.04 1.02 7.51
CA TRP A 67 -1.13 0.35 6.23
C TRP A 67 0.15 -0.41 5.92
N ASP A 68 0.00 -1.61 5.36
CA ASP A 68 1.07 -2.31 4.66
C ASP A 68 0.71 -2.36 3.18
N LEU A 69 1.70 -2.19 2.33
CA LEU A 69 1.52 -2.24 0.88
C LEU A 69 2.30 -3.41 0.32
N ASN A 70 1.70 -4.12 -0.63
CA ASN A 70 2.39 -5.18 -1.34
C ASN A 70 2.52 -4.76 -2.79
N LYS A 71 3.76 -4.55 -3.23
CA LYS A 71 4.08 -4.08 -4.58
C LYS A 71 4.51 -5.23 -5.49
N GLU A 72 4.67 -4.90 -6.76
CA GLU A 72 5.33 -5.79 -7.71
C GLU A 72 6.69 -6.22 -7.17
N ASP A 73 7.20 -7.32 -7.71
CA ASP A 73 8.48 -7.89 -7.30
C ASP A 73 8.46 -8.39 -5.85
N ASN A 74 7.28 -8.66 -5.32
CA ASN A 74 7.12 -9.19 -3.97
C ASN A 74 7.76 -8.30 -2.90
N ILE A 75 7.58 -7.00 -3.04
CA ILE A 75 8.09 -6.01 -2.08
C ILE A 75 6.95 -5.59 -1.16
N THR A 76 7.17 -5.73 0.14
CA THR A 76 6.22 -5.29 1.16
C THR A 76 6.74 -4.01 1.81
N ILE A 77 5.90 -2.99 1.87
CA ILE A 77 6.23 -1.72 2.53
C ILE A 77 5.34 -1.59 3.75
N LYS A 78 5.95 -1.48 4.93
CA LYS A 78 5.22 -1.29 6.19
C LYS A 78 5.29 0.17 6.58
N LEU A 79 4.14 0.84 6.60
CA LEU A 79 4.07 2.27 6.88
C LEU A 79 3.74 2.51 8.36
N PRO A 80 4.21 3.64 8.92
CA PRO A 80 3.81 4.04 10.27
C PRO A 80 2.35 4.49 10.26
N PHE A 81 1.74 4.60 11.43
CA PHE A 81 0.34 5.02 11.52
C PHE A 81 0.17 6.53 11.24
N SER A 82 1.23 7.31 11.36
CA SER A 82 1.17 8.75 11.10
C SER A 82 2.45 9.21 10.40
N ASN A 83 2.36 10.37 9.74
CA ASN A 83 3.49 11.00 9.03
C ASN A 83 4.12 10.08 7.97
N TYR A 84 3.30 9.22 7.38
CA TYR A 84 3.84 8.27 6.41
C TYR A 84 4.23 8.93 5.09
N GLU A 85 3.84 10.17 4.86
CA GLU A 85 4.30 10.92 3.69
C GLU A 85 5.82 11.01 3.65
N GLN A 86 6.42 11.33 4.79
CA GLN A 86 7.87 11.41 4.89
C GLN A 86 8.52 10.05 4.64
N SER A 87 7.89 9.01 5.17
CA SER A 87 8.36 7.64 4.95
C SER A 87 8.31 7.27 3.47
N LEU A 88 7.26 7.66 2.78
CA LEU A 88 7.13 7.39 1.35
C LEU A 88 8.22 8.11 0.54
N LYS A 89 8.54 9.34 0.93
CA LYS A 89 9.62 10.08 0.28
C LYS A 89 10.96 9.36 0.44
N GLN A 90 11.24 8.91 1.65
CA GLN A 90 12.47 8.18 1.94
C GLN A 90 12.55 6.88 1.15
N TYR A 91 11.44 6.16 1.05
CA TYR A 91 11.36 4.94 0.27
C TYR A 91 11.71 5.23 -1.20
N LYS A 92 11.11 6.27 -1.77
CA LYS A 92 11.34 6.59 -3.18
C LYS A 92 12.78 6.97 -3.46
N ILE A 93 13.43 7.64 -2.53
CA ILE A 93 14.87 7.95 -2.67
C ILE A 93 15.66 6.65 -2.78
N LEU A 94 15.39 5.69 -1.89
CA LEU A 94 16.09 4.41 -1.91
C LEU A 94 15.79 3.62 -3.19
N GLU A 95 14.55 3.64 -3.63
CA GLU A 95 14.16 2.95 -4.85
C GLU A 95 14.88 3.55 -6.07
N ASN A 96 14.94 4.87 -6.15
CA ASN A 96 15.62 5.56 -7.25
C ASN A 96 17.13 5.32 -7.23
N GLU A 97 17.69 5.05 -6.06
CA GLU A 97 19.12 4.73 -5.92
C GLU A 97 19.41 3.26 -6.17
N GLY A 98 18.40 2.47 -6.48
CA GLY A 98 18.57 1.05 -6.75
C GLY A 98 18.83 0.20 -5.52
N LYS A 99 18.42 0.67 -4.35
CA LYS A 99 18.67 -0.03 -3.08
C LYS A 99 17.53 -0.92 -2.63
N ILE A 100 16.42 -0.93 -3.36
CA ILE A 100 15.27 -1.79 -3.05
C ILE A 100 15.27 -2.96 -4.02
N TYR A 101 15.35 -4.16 -3.49
CA TYR A 101 15.43 -5.38 -4.28
C TYR A 101 14.15 -6.19 -4.19
N LYS A 102 13.99 -7.14 -5.11
CA LYS A 102 12.87 -8.08 -5.09
C LYS A 102 12.85 -8.88 -3.80
N ASN A 103 11.67 -9.33 -3.42
CA ASN A 103 11.48 -10.19 -2.26
C ASN A 103 11.97 -9.57 -0.97
N SER A 104 11.71 -8.27 -0.80
CA SER A 104 12.13 -7.56 0.41
C SER A 104 10.96 -7.05 1.21
N ILE A 105 11.21 -6.81 2.49
CA ILE A 105 10.31 -6.13 3.38
C ILE A 105 10.99 -4.83 3.79
N VAL A 106 10.35 -3.70 3.48
CA VAL A 106 10.88 -2.39 3.82
C VAL A 106 10.03 -1.84 4.96
N ASP A 107 10.59 -1.82 6.15
CA ASP A 107 9.88 -1.41 7.36
C ASP A 107 10.18 0.05 7.67
N LEU A 108 9.16 0.88 7.56
CA LEU A 108 9.25 2.32 7.77
C LEU A 108 8.54 2.76 9.05
N ARG A 109 8.18 1.80 9.92
CA ARG A 109 7.39 2.10 11.11
C ARG A 109 8.18 2.83 12.20
N VAL A 110 9.48 2.67 12.21
CA VAL A 110 10.34 3.32 13.21
C VAL A 110 10.79 4.67 12.67
N PRO A 111 10.55 5.78 13.38
CA PRO A 111 10.92 7.11 12.89
C PRO A 111 12.41 7.21 12.61
N LYS A 112 12.74 7.87 11.50
CA LYS A 112 14.11 8.13 11.07
C LYS A 112 14.95 6.87 10.85
N LYS A 113 14.30 5.72 10.68
CA LYS A 113 15.01 4.46 10.51
C LYS A 113 14.29 3.62 9.46
N ILE A 114 15.06 3.08 8.53
CA ILE A 114 14.53 2.18 7.51
C ILE A 114 15.19 0.83 7.71
N ILE A 115 14.36 -0.20 7.91
CA ILE A 115 14.85 -1.56 8.10
C ILE A 115 14.44 -2.37 6.89
N ILE A 116 15.41 -2.91 6.19
CA ILE A 116 15.17 -3.74 5.01
C ILE A 116 15.57 -5.17 5.33
N SER A 117 14.64 -6.08 5.14
CA SER A 117 14.91 -7.51 5.28
C SER A 117 14.42 -8.23 4.04
N TYR A 118 14.82 -9.48 3.89
CA TYR A 118 14.46 -10.29 2.72
C TYR A 118 13.56 -11.43 3.16
N LYS A 119 12.61 -11.75 2.28
CA LYS A 119 11.67 -12.85 2.53
C LYS A 119 12.32 -14.21 2.32
#